data_514accaaceccd07976a21f1d8b845ade
#
_entry.id   514accaaceccd07976a21f1d8b845ade
#
_cell.length_a   1.000
_cell.length_b   1.000
_cell.length_c   1.000
_cell.angle_alpha   90.00
_cell.angle_beta   90.00
_cell.angle_gamma   90.00
#
_symmetry.space_group_name_H-M   'P 1'
#
loop_
_entity.id
_entity.type
_entity.pdbx_description
1 polymer ?
#
loop_
_entity_poly.entity_id
_entity_poly.type
_entity_poly.pdbx_seq_one_letter_code
_entity_poly.pdbx_strand_id
1 'polypeptide(L)'
;QEKLIAYYNKFNEDKRLLSRHGQVEFQTTMRYIQKYLPGDWEKGCSVLDIGAGTGRYSVALAEMGLDVTAVELVKSNLGILKKKGSNVKAYQGNALKLSRFADQTFDVTLLFGPLYHLHTFEEKCRALSEAKRVTKKGGVLLVAYYMNEYSVLTYAFREGHILESMEKGLLTEDFHCTEEANELYSVVRL
;
A
#
# COMPACT_ATOMS: atom_id res chain seq x y z
N GLN A 1 14.47 -5.24 3.13
CA GLN A 1 13.79 -5.71 1.92
C GLN A 1 13.69 -7.24 1.87
N GLU A 2 14.75 -8.01 2.16
CA GLU A 2 14.75 -9.48 2.16
C GLU A 2 13.74 -10.08 3.16
N LYS A 3 13.67 -9.55 4.38
CA LYS A 3 12.68 -9.96 5.39
C LYS A 3 11.25 -9.77 4.90
N LEU A 4 10.97 -8.66 4.23
CA LEU A 4 9.66 -8.34 3.65
C LEU A 4 9.27 -9.36 2.57
N ILE A 5 10.18 -9.66 1.65
CA ILE A 5 9.96 -10.66 0.60
C ILE A 5 9.71 -12.04 1.21
N ALA A 6 10.51 -12.43 2.22
CA ALA A 6 10.34 -13.71 2.91
C ALA A 6 8.98 -13.81 3.62
N TYR A 7 8.50 -12.72 4.23
CA TYR A 7 7.18 -12.65 4.86
C TYR A 7 6.07 -12.86 3.83
N TYR A 8 6.04 -12.07 2.76
CA TYR A 8 4.99 -12.16 1.73
C TYR A 8 5.04 -13.43 0.89
N ASN A 9 6.17 -14.13 0.84
CA ASN A 9 6.22 -15.46 0.24
C ASN A 9 5.46 -16.54 1.06
N LYS A 10 5.28 -16.30 2.37
CA LYS A 10 4.55 -17.20 3.28
C LYS A 10 3.13 -16.72 3.56
N PHE A 11 2.88 -15.42 3.45
CA PHE A 11 1.62 -14.77 3.78
C PHE A 11 0.69 -14.73 2.56
N ASN A 12 -0.56 -15.20 2.75
CA ASN A 12 -1.56 -15.19 1.67
C ASN A 12 -2.40 -13.90 1.73
N GLU A 13 -1.95 -12.87 1.01
CA GLU A 13 -2.61 -11.57 0.94
C GLU A 13 -4.04 -11.65 0.38
N ASP A 14 -4.30 -12.55 -0.59
CA ASP A 14 -5.65 -12.75 -1.13
C ASP A 14 -6.64 -13.19 -0.05
N LYS A 15 -6.22 -14.10 0.84
CA LYS A 15 -7.07 -14.55 1.96
C LYS A 15 -7.32 -13.44 2.97
N ARG A 16 -6.33 -12.58 3.24
CA ARG A 16 -6.48 -11.44 4.16
C ARG A 16 -7.62 -10.54 3.74
N LEU A 17 -7.64 -10.12 2.48
CA LEU A 17 -8.67 -9.21 1.95
C LEU A 17 -10.05 -9.86 1.77
N LEU A 18 -10.14 -11.20 1.83
CA LEU A 18 -11.42 -11.93 1.86
C LEU A 18 -12.01 -12.05 3.26
N SER A 19 -11.23 -11.80 4.31
CA SER A 19 -11.73 -11.77 5.69
C SER A 19 -12.77 -10.66 5.88
N ARG A 20 -13.60 -10.74 6.93
CA ARG A 20 -14.61 -9.71 7.24
C ARG A 20 -14.00 -8.31 7.33
N HIS A 21 -12.88 -8.16 8.04
CA HIS A 21 -12.18 -6.88 8.16
C HIS A 21 -11.57 -6.44 6.81
N GLY A 22 -10.95 -7.36 6.07
CA GLY A 22 -10.39 -7.07 4.75
C GLY A 22 -11.43 -6.67 3.72
N GLN A 23 -12.68 -7.17 3.83
CA GLN A 23 -13.77 -6.72 2.96
C GLN A 23 -14.20 -5.28 3.29
N VAL A 24 -14.28 -4.91 4.57
CA VAL A 24 -14.55 -3.52 4.97
C VAL A 24 -13.46 -2.58 4.47
N GLU A 25 -12.20 -2.96 4.66
CA GLU A 25 -11.04 -2.23 4.12
C GLU A 25 -11.16 -2.05 2.60
N PHE A 26 -11.40 -3.13 1.88
CA PHE A 26 -11.52 -3.11 0.42
C PHE A 26 -12.67 -2.21 -0.06
N GLN A 27 -13.86 -2.38 0.48
CA GLN A 27 -15.05 -1.60 0.10
C GLN A 27 -14.86 -0.10 0.39
N THR A 28 -14.33 0.21 1.57
CA THR A 28 -14.06 1.60 1.96
C THR A 28 -13.03 2.22 1.02
N THR A 29 -11.93 1.53 0.76
CA THR A 29 -10.87 2.01 -0.12
C THR A 29 -11.39 2.22 -1.55
N MET A 30 -12.12 1.24 -2.11
CA MET A 30 -12.73 1.37 -3.44
C MET A 30 -13.68 2.56 -3.52
N ARG A 31 -14.49 2.80 -2.48
CA ARG A 31 -15.36 3.99 -2.42
C ARG A 31 -14.57 5.29 -2.47
N TYR A 32 -13.43 5.36 -1.76
CA TYR A 32 -12.55 6.54 -1.84
C TYR A 32 -11.89 6.67 -3.21
N ILE A 33 -11.39 5.58 -3.80
CA ILE A 33 -10.83 5.63 -5.15
C ILE A 33 -11.88 6.19 -6.12
N GLN A 34 -13.07 5.61 -6.16
CA GLN A 34 -14.16 6.03 -7.04
C GLN A 34 -14.54 7.50 -6.85
N LYS A 35 -14.59 7.98 -5.58
CA LYS A 35 -14.90 9.38 -5.26
C LYS A 35 -13.91 10.37 -5.90
N TYR A 36 -12.65 9.96 -6.05
CA TYR A 36 -11.59 10.83 -6.55
C TYR A 36 -11.15 10.50 -7.98
N LEU A 37 -11.85 9.61 -8.69
CA LEU A 37 -11.65 9.45 -10.12
C LEU A 37 -12.00 10.77 -10.84
N PRO A 38 -11.30 11.12 -11.94
CA PRO A 38 -11.70 12.25 -12.79
C PRO A 38 -13.16 12.11 -13.25
N GLY A 39 -13.88 13.21 -13.40
CA GLY A 39 -15.31 13.19 -13.73
C GLY A 39 -15.64 12.53 -15.07
N ASP A 40 -14.66 12.40 -15.96
CA ASP A 40 -14.76 11.75 -17.26
C ASP A 40 -13.91 10.47 -17.38
N TRP A 41 -13.65 9.81 -16.25
CA TRP A 41 -12.81 8.61 -16.17
C TRP A 41 -13.22 7.50 -17.15
N GLU A 42 -14.50 7.38 -17.50
CA GLU A 42 -15.03 6.42 -18.48
C GLU A 42 -14.47 6.62 -19.90
N LYS A 43 -13.96 7.80 -20.21
CA LYS A 43 -13.34 8.11 -21.53
C LYS A 43 -11.89 7.64 -21.65
N GLY A 44 -11.38 6.97 -20.63
CA GLY A 44 -10.02 6.45 -20.56
C GLY A 44 -9.21 7.13 -19.46
N CYS A 45 -9.21 6.53 -18.28
CA CYS A 45 -8.42 6.96 -17.14
C CYS A 45 -7.30 5.94 -16.89
N SER A 46 -6.06 6.45 -16.88
CA SER A 46 -4.87 5.65 -16.59
C SER A 46 -4.58 5.61 -15.10
N VAL A 47 -4.49 4.42 -14.53
CA VAL A 47 -4.24 4.20 -13.10
C VAL A 47 -2.92 3.45 -12.89
N LEU A 48 -2.09 3.93 -11.97
CA LEU A 48 -0.93 3.20 -11.47
C LEU A 48 -1.19 2.71 -10.04
N ASP A 49 -1.05 1.41 -9.82
CA ASP A 49 -1.13 0.78 -8.49
C ASP A 49 0.28 0.36 -8.05
N ILE A 50 0.86 1.09 -7.07
CA ILE A 50 2.22 0.88 -6.57
C ILE A 50 2.16 0.05 -5.29
N GLY A 51 2.80 -1.13 -5.32
CA GLY A 51 2.69 -2.13 -4.26
C GLY A 51 1.39 -2.90 -4.35
N ALA A 52 1.01 -3.29 -5.57
CA ALA A 52 -0.29 -3.88 -5.89
C ALA A 52 -0.60 -5.21 -5.17
N GLY A 53 0.41 -5.86 -4.55
CA GLY A 53 0.26 -7.16 -3.94
C GLY A 53 -0.24 -8.20 -4.93
N THR A 54 -1.28 -8.92 -4.57
CA THR A 54 -1.95 -9.89 -5.46
C THR A 54 -2.95 -9.22 -6.42
N GLY A 55 -3.02 -7.88 -6.45
CA GLY A 55 -3.75 -7.09 -7.43
C GLY A 55 -5.25 -6.94 -7.18
N ARG A 56 -5.70 -6.97 -5.94
CA ARG A 56 -7.13 -6.89 -5.64
C ARG A 56 -7.76 -5.57 -6.11
N TYR A 57 -7.09 -4.44 -5.85
CA TYR A 57 -7.53 -3.14 -6.34
C TYR A 57 -7.31 -3.02 -7.86
N SER A 58 -6.14 -3.42 -8.34
CA SER A 58 -5.82 -3.37 -9.76
C SER A 58 -6.84 -4.10 -10.64
N VAL A 59 -7.23 -5.32 -10.23
CA VAL A 59 -8.21 -6.14 -10.97
C VAL A 59 -9.60 -5.49 -10.93
N ALA A 60 -10.06 -5.06 -9.76
CA ALA A 60 -11.37 -4.42 -9.63
C ALA A 60 -11.47 -3.13 -10.46
N LEU A 61 -10.41 -2.33 -10.51
CA LEU A 61 -10.38 -1.12 -11.34
C LEU A 61 -10.35 -1.43 -12.84
N ALA A 62 -9.61 -2.48 -13.25
CA ALA A 62 -9.62 -2.94 -14.64
C ALA A 62 -10.97 -3.50 -15.07
N GLU A 63 -11.69 -4.19 -14.18
CA GLU A 63 -13.07 -4.66 -14.41
C GLU A 63 -14.07 -3.49 -14.55
N MET A 64 -13.79 -2.34 -13.94
CA MET A 64 -14.55 -1.11 -14.15
C MET A 64 -14.24 -0.42 -15.49
N GLY A 65 -13.23 -0.90 -16.25
CA GLY A 65 -12.85 -0.34 -17.55
C GLY A 65 -11.70 0.67 -17.53
N LEU A 66 -11.00 0.85 -16.38
CA LEU A 66 -9.83 1.72 -16.32
C LEU A 66 -8.59 1.05 -16.93
N ASP A 67 -7.67 1.84 -17.49
CA ASP A 67 -6.35 1.37 -17.97
C ASP A 67 -5.38 1.23 -16.79
N VAL A 68 -5.29 0.04 -16.23
CA VAL A 68 -4.55 -0.20 -14.98
C VAL A 68 -3.17 -0.77 -15.26
N THR A 69 -2.18 -0.09 -14.69
CA THR A 69 -0.80 -0.57 -14.56
C THR A 69 -0.49 -0.86 -13.10
N ALA A 70 0.09 -2.02 -12.82
CA ALA A 70 0.46 -2.45 -11.47
C ALA A 70 1.97 -2.64 -11.36
N VAL A 71 2.54 -2.20 -10.23
CA VAL A 71 3.93 -2.44 -9.85
C VAL A 71 3.95 -3.18 -8.53
N GLU A 72 4.63 -4.34 -8.50
CA GLU A 72 4.75 -5.16 -7.30
C GLU A 72 6.20 -5.63 -7.11
N LEU A 73 6.70 -5.53 -5.88
CA LEU A 73 8.06 -5.89 -5.52
C LEU A 73 8.23 -7.41 -5.43
N VAL A 74 7.26 -8.09 -4.83
CA VAL A 74 7.32 -9.52 -4.49
C VAL A 74 6.87 -10.38 -5.67
N LYS A 75 7.77 -11.20 -6.19
CA LYS A 75 7.51 -12.03 -7.38
C LYS A 75 6.33 -12.99 -7.22
N SER A 76 6.14 -13.57 -6.04
CA SER A 76 5.03 -14.48 -5.77
C SER A 76 3.68 -13.76 -5.90
N ASN A 77 3.53 -12.58 -5.30
CA ASN A 77 2.34 -11.74 -5.41
C ASN A 77 2.06 -11.34 -6.86
N LEU A 78 3.09 -10.86 -7.57
CA LEU A 78 3.00 -10.52 -8.99
C LEU A 78 2.56 -11.73 -9.83
N GLY A 79 3.06 -12.93 -9.51
CA GLY A 79 2.65 -14.17 -10.15
C GLY A 79 1.17 -14.49 -9.95
N ILE A 80 0.64 -14.25 -8.75
CA ILE A 80 -0.79 -14.40 -8.44
C ILE A 80 -1.62 -13.39 -9.24
N LEU A 81 -1.23 -12.12 -9.25
CA LEU A 81 -1.90 -11.08 -10.02
C LEU A 81 -2.01 -11.46 -11.51
N LYS A 82 -0.90 -11.87 -12.12
CA LYS A 82 -0.87 -12.27 -13.54
C LYS A 82 -1.77 -13.46 -13.86
N LYS A 83 -1.93 -14.40 -12.92
CA LYS A 83 -2.81 -15.57 -13.08
C LYS A 83 -4.31 -15.24 -13.02
N LYS A 84 -4.69 -14.05 -12.52
CA LYS A 84 -6.09 -13.63 -12.49
C LYS A 84 -6.68 -13.31 -13.87
N GLY A 85 -5.86 -13.28 -14.92
CA GLY A 85 -6.32 -13.13 -16.31
C GLY A 85 -7.00 -11.79 -16.61
N SER A 86 -6.73 -10.76 -15.81
CA SER A 86 -7.26 -9.41 -16.00
C SER A 86 -6.44 -8.61 -17.02
N ASN A 87 -7.00 -7.52 -17.55
CA ASN A 87 -6.32 -6.59 -18.47
C ASN A 87 -5.27 -5.68 -17.77
N VAL A 88 -4.82 -6.05 -16.58
CA VAL A 88 -3.83 -5.27 -15.82
C VAL A 88 -2.43 -5.46 -16.40
N LYS A 89 -1.74 -4.36 -16.73
CA LYS A 89 -0.32 -4.34 -17.13
C LYS A 89 0.56 -4.48 -15.87
N ALA A 90 1.01 -5.67 -15.54
CA ALA A 90 1.68 -5.93 -14.27
C ALA A 90 3.20 -6.12 -14.43
N TYR A 91 3.98 -5.34 -13.67
CA TYR A 91 5.45 -5.31 -13.70
C TYR A 91 6.05 -5.54 -12.32
N GLN A 92 7.22 -6.21 -12.29
CA GLN A 92 8.01 -6.21 -11.07
C GLN A 92 8.73 -4.87 -10.93
N GLY A 93 8.69 -4.26 -9.73
CA GLY A 93 9.35 -2.99 -9.47
C GLY A 93 9.32 -2.60 -8.01
N ASN A 94 10.01 -1.50 -7.71
CA ASN A 94 10.12 -0.94 -6.36
C ASN A 94 9.56 0.49 -6.38
N ALA A 95 8.76 0.84 -5.38
CA ALA A 95 8.20 2.17 -5.20
C ALA A 95 9.26 3.29 -5.15
N LEU A 96 10.47 2.95 -4.72
CA LEU A 96 11.60 3.89 -4.65
C LEU A 96 12.20 4.26 -6.02
N LYS A 97 11.83 3.53 -7.08
CA LYS A 97 12.36 3.75 -8.43
C LYS A 97 11.34 3.31 -9.48
N LEU A 98 10.61 4.26 -10.03
CA LEU A 98 9.62 4.06 -11.07
C LEU A 98 10.13 4.53 -12.46
N SER A 99 11.42 4.39 -12.72
CA SER A 99 12.09 4.87 -13.94
C SER A 99 11.57 4.24 -15.25
N ARG A 100 10.77 3.18 -15.16
CA ARG A 100 10.03 2.61 -16.29
C ARG A 100 9.01 3.58 -16.88
N PHE A 101 8.47 4.48 -16.05
CA PHE A 101 7.40 5.39 -16.43
C PHE A 101 7.93 6.81 -16.57
N ALA A 102 7.49 7.48 -17.62
CA ALA A 102 7.75 8.89 -17.83
C ALA A 102 7.03 9.74 -16.76
N ASP A 103 7.44 10.99 -16.63
CA ASP A 103 6.75 11.96 -15.80
C ASP A 103 5.32 12.16 -16.31
N GLN A 104 4.40 12.45 -15.39
CA GLN A 104 3.02 12.82 -15.72
C GLN A 104 2.32 11.82 -16.65
N THR A 105 2.44 10.52 -16.36
CA THR A 105 1.86 9.44 -17.19
C THR A 105 0.45 9.07 -16.74
N PHE A 106 0.17 9.06 -15.44
CA PHE A 106 -1.06 8.49 -14.89
C PHE A 106 -2.02 9.57 -14.38
N ASP A 107 -3.32 9.36 -14.59
CA ASP A 107 -4.37 10.24 -14.06
C ASP A 107 -4.56 10.02 -12.56
N VAL A 108 -4.47 8.77 -12.13
CA VAL A 108 -4.57 8.36 -10.73
C VAL A 108 -3.41 7.45 -10.37
N THR A 109 -2.79 7.71 -9.23
CA THR A 109 -1.74 6.85 -8.67
C THR A 109 -2.14 6.40 -7.26
N LEU A 110 -2.07 5.10 -7.01
CA LEU A 110 -2.30 4.49 -5.70
C LEU A 110 -0.95 4.10 -5.09
N LEU A 111 -0.74 4.47 -3.84
CA LEU A 111 0.44 4.10 -3.05
C LEU A 111 -0.04 3.52 -1.71
N PHE A 112 -0.54 2.26 -1.74
CA PHE A 112 -1.28 1.65 -0.64
C PHE A 112 -0.50 0.57 0.11
N GLY A 113 0.69 0.36 0.00
CA GLY A 113 1.43 -0.67 0.75
C GLY A 113 2.85 -0.24 1.07
N PRO A 114 3.58 0.33 0.12
CA PRO A 114 5.00 0.58 0.27
C PRO A 114 5.38 1.37 1.52
N LEU A 115 4.62 2.42 1.89
CA LEU A 115 4.95 3.28 3.03
C LEU A 115 4.89 2.54 4.39
N TYR A 116 4.21 1.41 4.46
CA TYR A 116 4.18 0.58 5.67
C TYR A 116 5.54 -0.04 5.98
N HIS A 117 6.35 -0.27 4.95
CA HIS A 117 7.56 -1.09 4.97
C HIS A 117 8.84 -0.30 4.68
N LEU A 118 8.75 1.00 4.50
CA LEU A 118 9.89 1.89 4.34
C LEU A 118 10.27 2.45 5.72
N HIS A 119 11.47 2.12 6.19
CA HIS A 119 11.90 2.35 7.57
C HIS A 119 12.62 3.67 7.78
N THR A 120 12.91 4.43 6.71
CA THR A 120 13.49 5.76 6.84
C THR A 120 12.59 6.84 6.26
N PHE A 121 12.72 8.05 6.77
CA PHE A 121 12.00 9.21 6.26
C PHE A 121 12.37 9.50 4.80
N GLU A 122 13.64 9.34 4.46
CA GLU A 122 14.19 9.54 3.11
C GLU A 122 13.57 8.56 2.11
N GLU A 123 13.43 7.28 2.47
CA GLU A 123 12.78 6.29 1.61
C GLU A 123 11.31 6.63 1.39
N LYS A 124 10.59 7.04 2.44
CA LYS A 124 9.20 7.46 2.33
C LYS A 124 9.05 8.68 1.41
N CYS A 125 9.88 9.71 1.61
CA CYS A 125 9.92 10.89 0.75
C CYS A 125 10.24 10.53 -0.69
N ARG A 126 11.17 9.59 -0.92
CA ARG A 126 11.54 9.13 -2.26
C ARG A 126 10.38 8.40 -2.94
N ALA A 127 9.69 7.50 -2.25
CA ALA A 127 8.51 6.82 -2.79
C ALA A 127 7.40 7.80 -3.17
N LEU A 128 7.12 8.78 -2.30
CA LEU A 128 6.15 9.85 -2.57
C LEU A 128 6.57 10.72 -3.76
N SER A 129 7.86 11.07 -3.85
CA SER A 129 8.39 11.86 -4.98
C SER A 129 8.26 11.12 -6.30
N GLU A 130 8.57 9.83 -6.35
CA GLU A 130 8.38 9.00 -7.54
C GLU A 130 6.89 8.86 -7.91
N ALA A 131 6.02 8.58 -6.93
CA ALA A 131 4.58 8.52 -7.15
C ALA A 131 4.04 9.86 -7.70
N LYS A 132 4.44 11.00 -7.11
CA LYS A 132 4.08 12.34 -7.58
C LYS A 132 4.62 12.60 -8.99
N ARG A 133 5.86 12.23 -9.30
CA ARG A 133 6.49 12.44 -10.61
C ARG A 133 5.69 11.77 -11.74
N VAL A 134 5.27 10.53 -11.53
CA VAL A 134 4.53 9.76 -12.55
C VAL A 134 3.05 10.13 -12.64
N THR A 135 2.50 10.83 -11.64
CA THR A 135 1.13 11.34 -11.66
C THR A 135 1.07 12.62 -12.49
N LYS A 136 0.07 12.74 -13.36
CA LYS A 136 -0.17 13.94 -14.17
C LYS A 136 -0.39 15.18 -13.31
N LYS A 137 -0.06 16.35 -13.82
CA LYS A 137 -0.43 17.61 -13.19
C LYS A 137 -1.96 17.73 -13.15
N GLY A 138 -2.51 17.94 -11.95
CA GLY A 138 -3.96 17.89 -11.72
C GLY A 138 -4.55 16.50 -11.54
N GLY A 139 -3.72 15.45 -11.67
CA GLY A 139 -4.09 14.07 -11.34
C GLY A 139 -4.18 13.83 -9.84
N VAL A 140 -4.60 12.63 -9.45
CA VAL A 140 -4.85 12.27 -8.07
C VAL A 140 -3.82 11.25 -7.58
N LEU A 141 -3.19 11.53 -6.45
CA LEU A 141 -2.34 10.58 -5.71
C LEU A 141 -3.06 10.19 -4.40
N LEU A 142 -3.45 8.92 -4.30
CA LEU A 142 -4.02 8.34 -3.09
C LEU A 142 -2.95 7.57 -2.33
N VAL A 143 -2.78 7.91 -1.06
CA VAL A 143 -1.71 7.35 -0.21
C VAL A 143 -2.32 6.69 1.01
N ALA A 144 -1.90 5.47 1.33
CA ALA A 144 -2.18 4.84 2.60
C ALA A 144 -0.89 4.70 3.42
N TYR A 145 -1.00 4.97 4.71
CA TYR A 145 0.07 4.81 5.68
C TYR A 145 -0.44 4.11 6.94
N TYR A 146 0.47 3.50 7.68
CA TYR A 146 0.14 2.79 8.91
C TYR A 146 0.10 3.76 10.10
N MET A 147 -0.98 3.69 10.88
CA MET A 147 -1.15 4.46 12.10
C MET A 147 -0.77 3.60 13.31
N ASN A 148 0.46 3.74 13.79
CA ASN A 148 0.95 3.01 14.97
C ASN A 148 0.11 3.33 16.23
N GLU A 149 -0.38 4.56 16.34
CA GLU A 149 -1.25 5.03 17.42
C GLU A 149 -2.51 4.18 17.56
N TYR A 150 -3.07 3.67 16.45
CA TYR A 150 -4.21 2.78 16.51
C TYR A 150 -3.86 1.44 17.19
N SER A 151 -2.66 0.91 16.93
CA SER A 151 -2.17 -0.31 17.59
C SER A 151 -1.97 -0.08 19.09
N VAL A 152 -1.45 1.07 19.50
CA VAL A 152 -1.32 1.44 20.90
C VAL A 152 -2.70 1.48 21.59
N LEU A 153 -3.67 2.17 20.99
CA LEU A 153 -5.02 2.28 21.55
C LEU A 153 -5.73 0.93 21.61
N THR A 154 -5.60 0.08 20.61
CA THR A 154 -6.31 -1.20 20.56
C THR A 154 -5.59 -2.28 21.35
N TYR A 155 -4.36 -2.61 21.00
CA TYR A 155 -3.61 -3.70 21.63
C TYR A 155 -3.13 -3.33 23.02
N ALA A 156 -2.45 -2.17 23.20
CA ALA A 156 -1.90 -1.83 24.49
C ALA A 156 -2.99 -1.45 25.51
N PHE A 157 -3.86 -0.50 25.21
CA PHE A 157 -4.86 -0.03 26.19
C PHE A 157 -6.11 -0.90 26.22
N ARG A 158 -6.81 -1.10 25.10
CA ARG A 158 -8.11 -1.80 25.08
C ARG A 158 -7.99 -3.29 25.43
N GLU A 159 -6.91 -3.95 24.97
CA GLU A 159 -6.66 -5.37 25.23
C GLU A 159 -5.80 -5.59 26.48
N GLY A 160 -5.34 -4.52 27.16
CA GLY A 160 -4.69 -4.57 28.46
C GLY A 160 -3.21 -4.92 28.43
N HIS A 161 -2.51 -4.80 27.30
CA HIS A 161 -1.09 -5.13 27.16
C HIS A 161 -0.14 -3.96 27.40
N ILE A 162 -0.62 -2.83 27.95
CA ILE A 162 0.17 -1.60 28.09
C ILE A 162 1.41 -1.80 28.96
N LEU A 163 1.27 -2.39 30.13
CA LEU A 163 2.40 -2.60 31.04
C LEU A 163 3.44 -3.55 30.45
N GLU A 164 3.00 -4.67 29.92
CA GLU A 164 3.87 -5.63 29.22
C GLU A 164 4.63 -5.00 28.05
N SER A 165 3.95 -4.16 27.26
CA SER A 165 4.56 -3.46 26.12
C SER A 165 5.62 -2.45 26.57
N MET A 166 5.39 -1.74 27.68
CA MET A 166 6.38 -0.81 28.25
C MET A 166 7.56 -1.57 28.86
N GLU A 167 7.34 -2.64 29.61
CA GLU A 167 8.40 -3.47 30.19
C GLU A 167 9.31 -4.10 29.14
N LYS A 168 8.75 -4.45 27.97
CA LYS A 168 9.50 -4.98 26.83
C LYS A 168 10.17 -3.91 25.96
N GLY A 169 10.03 -2.63 26.30
CA GLY A 169 10.58 -1.53 25.50
C GLY A 169 9.94 -1.36 24.12
N LEU A 170 8.72 -1.86 23.92
CA LEU A 170 7.98 -1.72 22.66
C LEU A 170 7.28 -0.37 22.53
N LEU A 171 7.17 0.37 23.64
CA LEU A 171 6.61 1.72 23.72
C LEU A 171 7.56 2.65 24.45
N THR A 172 7.61 3.89 23.99
CA THR A 172 8.26 5.00 24.71
C THR A 172 7.40 5.47 25.89
N GLU A 173 7.94 6.35 26.76
CA GLU A 173 7.20 6.92 27.89
C GLU A 173 5.98 7.73 27.47
N ASP A 174 6.00 8.30 26.26
CA ASP A 174 4.89 9.04 25.65
C ASP A 174 4.02 8.16 24.71
N PHE A 175 4.08 6.85 24.90
CA PHE A 175 3.26 5.82 24.22
C PHE A 175 3.43 5.75 22.71
N HIS A 176 4.61 6.04 22.18
CA HIS A 176 4.95 5.77 20.78
C HIS A 176 5.57 4.39 20.61
N CYS A 177 5.26 3.71 19.51
CA CYS A 177 5.91 2.45 19.16
C CYS A 177 7.40 2.68 18.91
N THR A 178 8.24 1.82 19.47
CA THR A 178 9.67 1.76 19.17
C THR A 178 9.94 0.93 17.92
N GLU A 179 11.15 0.95 17.38
CA GLU A 179 11.52 0.13 16.21
C GLU A 179 11.43 -1.36 16.53
N GLU A 180 11.62 -1.76 17.77
CA GLU A 180 11.51 -3.13 18.25
C GLU A 180 10.05 -3.64 18.25
N ALA A 181 9.08 -2.73 18.27
CA ALA A 181 7.66 -3.10 18.29
C ALA A 181 7.23 -3.86 17.04
N ASN A 182 7.87 -3.58 15.90
CA ASN A 182 7.52 -4.26 14.66
C ASN A 182 8.64 -4.22 13.60
N GLU A 183 9.15 -5.38 13.23
CA GLU A 183 10.21 -5.50 12.21
C GLU A 183 9.72 -5.29 10.76
N LEU A 184 8.43 -5.41 10.50
CA LEU A 184 7.86 -5.36 9.15
C LEU A 184 7.20 -4.01 8.84
N TYR A 185 6.64 -3.36 9.86
CA TYR A 185 5.91 -2.11 9.71
C TYR A 185 6.72 -0.96 10.30
N SER A 186 6.95 0.05 9.49
CA SER A 186 7.72 1.22 9.89
C SER A 186 7.00 2.02 10.99
N VAL A 187 7.72 2.40 12.02
CA VAL A 187 7.28 3.35 13.06
C VAL A 187 7.61 4.80 12.71
N VAL A 188 8.37 5.03 11.63
CA VAL A 188 8.74 6.36 11.15
C VAL A 188 7.52 7.10 10.66
N ARG A 189 7.29 8.29 11.20
CA ARG A 189 6.20 9.21 10.79
C ARG A 189 6.58 9.98 9.52
N LEU A 190 5.57 10.38 8.75
CA LEU A 190 5.69 11.30 7.63
C LEU A 190 5.50 12.74 8.11
#